data_0590ccfdfb799c3a9f43ce1727c45da5
#
_entry.id   0590ccfdfb799c3a9f43ce1727c45da5
#
_cell.length_a   1.000
_cell.length_b   1.000
_cell.length_c   1.000
_cell.angle_alpha   90.00
_cell.angle_beta   90.00
_cell.angle_gamma   90.00
#
_symmetry.space_group_name_H-M   'P 1'
#
loop_
_entity.id
_entity.type
_entity.pdbx_description
1 polymer ?
#
loop_
_entity_poly.entity_id
_entity_poly.type
_entity_poly.pdbx_seq_one_letter_code
_entity_poly.pdbx_strand_id
1 'polypeptide(L)'
;MRSHKLDSPISYYAIFLFVRYMPTRLCHWLGKIVVLLVHAFSRRDRDGLACNLSMALDKPADDPFIRKTVRRTYINYGQYMVDFFLIPQLPPNKIRKFFAYFKGEDILKKALEKRKGVIFLTAHVGNWEIGGSMLRLLNYPLAVVAMAHGSTTTNALVNHMRKDKGINVIEMDHQSPFSGIEIMRYLRNNGIVAMLGDRDFYGRGRPITFFGRKVIFPVGPVIMAMKSGAALIPSFVFRQPDGRYFGVLEEAIPLSPEGNMDDAIEENLGKTARIFEKYIRRYPDQWYCPDPVTERMAK
;
A
#
# COMPACT_ATOMS: atom_id res chain seq x y z
N MET A 1 12.30 9.56 5.76
CA MET A 1 12.58 8.50 4.75
C MET A 1 13.94 8.81 4.15
N ARG A 2 14.93 7.92 4.25
CA ARG A 2 16.21 8.14 3.56
C ARG A 2 16.00 7.86 2.08
N SER A 3 16.41 8.79 1.22
CA SER A 3 16.37 8.62 -0.23
C SER A 3 17.28 7.47 -0.64
N HIS A 4 16.74 6.47 -1.30
CA HIS A 4 17.55 5.48 -2.01
C HIS A 4 18.31 6.21 -3.12
N LYS A 5 19.54 5.78 -3.46
CA LYS A 5 20.31 6.36 -4.59
C LYS A 5 19.56 6.31 -5.93
N LEU A 6 18.51 5.47 -6.02
CA LEU A 6 17.61 5.38 -7.17
C LEU A 6 16.41 6.35 -7.10
N ASP A 7 16.22 7.10 -5.99
CA ASP A 7 15.14 8.09 -5.84
C ASP A 7 15.42 9.43 -6.55
N SER A 8 16.26 9.41 -7.57
CA SER A 8 16.50 10.61 -8.36
C SER A 8 15.39 10.77 -9.43
N PRO A 9 14.96 12.01 -9.71
CA PRO A 9 13.99 12.29 -10.79
C PRO A 9 14.42 11.74 -12.14
N ILE A 10 15.73 11.78 -12.42
CA ILE A 10 16.33 11.26 -13.65
C ILE A 10 16.12 9.74 -13.76
N SER A 11 16.32 9.01 -12.65
CA SER A 11 16.11 7.55 -12.62
C SER A 11 14.66 7.19 -12.88
N TYR A 12 13.71 7.90 -12.23
CA TYR A 12 12.28 7.69 -12.43
C TYR A 12 11.86 7.98 -13.88
N TYR A 13 12.32 9.08 -14.45
CA TYR A 13 12.01 9.45 -15.83
C TYR A 13 12.64 8.47 -16.83
N ALA A 14 13.86 8.04 -16.61
CA ALA A 14 14.52 7.03 -17.44
C ALA A 14 13.78 5.69 -17.42
N ILE A 15 13.35 5.22 -16.22
CA ILE A 15 12.54 4.00 -16.09
C ILE A 15 11.19 4.18 -16.79
N PHE A 16 10.53 5.32 -16.62
CA PHE A 16 9.25 5.61 -17.27
C PHE A 16 9.35 5.55 -18.81
N LEU A 17 10.37 6.17 -19.41
CA LEU A 17 10.61 6.12 -20.84
C LEU A 17 11.00 4.70 -21.29
N PHE A 18 11.88 4.04 -20.56
CA PHE A 18 12.31 2.69 -20.88
C PHE A 18 11.11 1.73 -20.93
N VAL A 19 10.25 1.73 -19.91
CA VAL A 19 9.07 0.87 -19.83
C VAL A 19 8.06 1.19 -20.94
N ARG A 20 8.00 2.45 -21.40
CA ARG A 20 7.10 2.88 -22.47
C ARG A 20 7.42 2.26 -23.83
N TYR A 21 8.72 2.13 -24.14
CA TYR A 21 9.16 1.73 -25.48
C TYR A 21 9.65 0.28 -25.56
N MET A 22 9.94 -0.36 -24.44
CA MET A 22 10.47 -1.71 -24.42
C MET A 22 9.37 -2.77 -24.25
N PRO A 23 9.56 -3.97 -24.83
CA PRO A 23 8.65 -5.08 -24.61
C PRO A 23 8.47 -5.40 -23.12
N THR A 24 7.24 -5.58 -22.67
CA THR A 24 6.89 -5.84 -21.25
C THR A 24 7.70 -7.00 -20.65
N ARG A 25 7.93 -8.08 -21.40
CA ARG A 25 8.74 -9.22 -20.95
C ARG A 25 10.17 -8.84 -20.64
N LEU A 26 10.78 -7.95 -21.46
CA LEU A 26 12.13 -7.43 -21.24
C LEU A 26 12.19 -6.54 -20.01
N CYS A 27 11.19 -5.67 -19.81
CA CYS A 27 11.10 -4.82 -18.63
C CYS A 27 11.05 -5.66 -17.34
N HIS A 28 10.23 -6.69 -17.31
CA HIS A 28 10.13 -7.60 -16.15
C HIS A 28 11.41 -8.40 -15.92
N TRP A 29 12.07 -8.86 -16.98
CA TRP A 29 13.33 -9.57 -16.88
C TRP A 29 14.44 -8.68 -16.31
N LEU A 30 14.59 -7.46 -16.84
CA LEU A 30 15.55 -6.48 -16.34
C LEU A 30 15.23 -6.03 -14.92
N GLY A 31 13.95 -5.76 -14.62
CA GLY A 31 13.51 -5.42 -13.26
C GLY A 31 13.89 -6.51 -12.25
N LYS A 32 13.76 -7.79 -12.64
CA LYS A 32 14.21 -8.91 -11.80
C LYS A 32 15.73 -8.91 -11.59
N ILE A 33 16.52 -8.62 -12.64
CA ILE A 33 17.99 -8.54 -12.51
C ILE A 33 18.37 -7.41 -11.55
N VAL A 34 17.83 -6.20 -11.77
CA VAL A 34 18.13 -5.04 -10.95
C VAL A 34 17.84 -5.31 -9.47
N VAL A 35 16.68 -5.86 -9.14
CA VAL A 35 16.35 -6.13 -7.72
C VAL A 35 17.16 -7.27 -7.13
N LEU A 36 17.64 -8.22 -7.92
CA LEU A 36 18.55 -9.26 -7.44
C LEU A 36 19.96 -8.69 -7.17
N LEU A 37 20.41 -7.71 -7.96
CA LEU A 37 21.63 -6.96 -7.66
C LEU A 37 21.47 -6.14 -6.38
N VAL A 38 20.34 -5.40 -6.23
CA VAL A 38 20.04 -4.69 -4.98
C VAL A 38 20.02 -5.65 -3.79
N HIS A 39 19.37 -6.80 -3.93
CA HIS A 39 19.36 -7.85 -2.90
C HIS A 39 20.78 -8.32 -2.56
N ALA A 40 21.66 -8.49 -3.55
CA ALA A 40 23.05 -8.93 -3.30
C ALA A 40 23.85 -7.90 -2.49
N PHE A 41 23.70 -6.60 -2.79
CA PHE A 41 24.51 -5.53 -2.21
C PHE A 41 23.88 -4.80 -1.01
N SER A 42 22.56 -4.86 -0.82
CA SER A 42 21.86 -4.19 0.28
C SER A 42 21.67 -5.13 1.48
N ARG A 43 22.75 -5.32 2.27
CA ARG A 43 22.71 -6.18 3.47
C ARG A 43 21.67 -5.68 4.48
N ARG A 44 21.67 -4.39 4.75
CA ARG A 44 20.78 -3.76 5.73
C ARG A 44 19.30 -4.02 5.42
N ASP A 45 18.88 -3.80 4.17
CA ASP A 45 17.48 -3.98 3.78
C ASP A 45 17.09 -5.46 3.80
N ARG A 46 18.02 -6.37 3.46
CA ARG A 46 17.80 -7.82 3.62
C ARG A 46 17.58 -8.20 5.07
N ASP A 47 18.45 -7.70 5.96
CA ASP A 47 18.38 -8.03 7.39
C ASP A 47 17.11 -7.47 8.02
N GLY A 48 16.71 -6.24 7.68
CA GLY A 48 15.45 -5.65 8.10
C GLY A 48 14.22 -6.42 7.59
N LEU A 49 14.24 -6.81 6.31
CA LEU A 49 13.17 -7.62 5.74
C LEU A 49 13.11 -9.02 6.37
N ALA A 50 14.28 -9.65 6.63
CA ALA A 50 14.35 -10.94 7.33
C ALA A 50 13.81 -10.83 8.76
N CYS A 51 14.12 -9.76 9.49
CA CYS A 51 13.59 -9.49 10.83
C CYS A 51 12.05 -9.39 10.82
N ASN A 52 11.49 -8.63 9.90
CA ASN A 52 10.03 -8.49 9.79
C ASN A 52 9.34 -9.80 9.39
N LEU A 53 9.90 -10.54 8.43
CA LEU A 53 9.36 -11.83 8.00
C LEU A 53 9.52 -12.92 9.07
N SER A 54 10.61 -12.89 9.84
CA SER A 54 10.83 -13.74 11.00
C SER A 54 9.71 -13.57 12.03
N MET A 55 9.38 -12.33 12.35
CA MET A 55 8.28 -11.99 13.25
C MET A 55 6.92 -12.44 12.67
N ALA A 56 6.66 -12.18 11.39
CA ALA A 56 5.37 -12.48 10.77
C ALA A 56 5.09 -13.98 10.64
N LEU A 57 6.15 -14.80 10.45
CA LEU A 57 6.07 -16.23 10.16
C LEU A 57 6.47 -17.12 11.35
N ASP A 58 6.84 -16.48 12.47
CA ASP A 58 7.30 -17.17 13.69
C ASP A 58 8.43 -18.17 13.41
N LYS A 59 9.48 -17.69 12.70
CA LYS A 59 10.67 -18.47 12.34
C LYS A 59 11.93 -17.63 12.55
N PRO A 60 13.08 -18.25 12.89
CA PRO A 60 14.34 -17.54 12.97
C PRO A 60 14.69 -16.77 11.70
N ALA A 61 15.30 -15.59 11.82
CA ALA A 61 15.63 -14.76 10.65
C ALA A 61 16.64 -15.43 9.69
N ASP A 62 17.44 -16.36 10.18
CA ASP A 62 18.41 -17.17 9.43
C ASP A 62 17.83 -18.48 8.88
N ASP A 63 16.55 -18.78 9.15
CA ASP A 63 15.86 -19.95 8.58
C ASP A 63 15.91 -19.91 7.05
N PRO A 64 16.22 -21.05 6.38
CA PRO A 64 16.27 -21.13 4.92
C PRO A 64 14.98 -20.68 4.24
N PHE A 65 13.82 -20.93 4.86
CA PHE A 65 12.53 -20.47 4.35
C PHE A 65 12.42 -18.94 4.39
N ILE A 66 12.88 -18.30 5.46
CA ILE A 66 12.92 -16.82 5.57
C ILE A 66 13.83 -16.24 4.49
N ARG A 67 15.07 -16.77 4.34
CA ARG A 67 16.01 -16.32 3.29
C ARG A 67 15.42 -16.45 1.89
N LYS A 68 14.73 -17.57 1.61
CA LYS A 68 14.05 -17.80 0.33
C LYS A 68 12.90 -16.80 0.14
N THR A 69 12.12 -16.53 1.19
CA THR A 69 11.02 -15.57 1.17
C THR A 69 11.53 -14.15 0.94
N VAL A 70 12.59 -13.72 1.64
CA VAL A 70 13.27 -12.43 1.41
C VAL A 70 13.63 -12.27 -0.07
N ARG A 71 14.31 -13.26 -0.67
CA ARG A 71 14.70 -13.20 -2.08
C ARG A 71 13.48 -13.09 -3.01
N ARG A 72 12.39 -13.81 -2.70
CA ARG A 72 11.12 -13.73 -3.45
C ARG A 72 10.47 -12.35 -3.30
N THR A 73 10.52 -11.76 -2.11
CA THR A 73 9.99 -10.42 -1.87
C THR A 73 10.71 -9.38 -2.73
N TYR A 74 12.04 -9.45 -2.88
CA TYR A 74 12.75 -8.59 -3.81
C TYR A 74 12.29 -8.77 -5.24
N ILE A 75 12.12 -10.03 -5.70
CA ILE A 75 11.65 -10.31 -7.07
C ILE A 75 10.23 -9.72 -7.27
N ASN A 76 9.31 -9.95 -6.34
CA ASN A 76 7.95 -9.41 -6.42
C ASN A 76 7.95 -7.87 -6.40
N TYR A 77 8.81 -7.25 -5.57
CA TYR A 77 8.96 -5.80 -5.55
C TYR A 77 9.51 -5.25 -6.88
N GLY A 78 10.44 -5.94 -7.52
CA GLY A 78 10.91 -5.57 -8.86
C GLY A 78 9.81 -5.63 -9.91
N GLN A 79 8.96 -6.67 -9.85
CA GLN A 79 7.79 -6.76 -10.73
C GLN A 79 6.77 -5.64 -10.43
N TYR A 80 6.51 -5.36 -9.15
CA TYR A 80 5.70 -4.24 -8.71
C TYR A 80 6.19 -2.92 -9.31
N MET A 81 7.50 -2.64 -9.23
CA MET A 81 8.07 -1.40 -9.77
C MET A 81 7.92 -1.29 -11.29
N VAL A 82 8.10 -2.38 -12.03
CA VAL A 82 7.85 -2.38 -13.48
C VAL A 82 6.39 -2.09 -13.77
N ASP A 83 5.47 -2.78 -13.10
CA ASP A 83 4.02 -2.61 -13.32
C ASP A 83 3.53 -1.22 -12.89
N PHE A 84 4.12 -0.64 -11.85
CA PHE A 84 3.85 0.73 -11.41
C PHE A 84 4.08 1.76 -12.53
N PHE A 85 5.16 1.62 -13.30
CA PHE A 85 5.45 2.50 -14.43
C PHE A 85 4.72 2.09 -15.71
N LEU A 86 4.50 0.80 -15.93
CA LEU A 86 3.90 0.27 -17.16
C LEU A 86 2.39 0.53 -17.24
N ILE A 87 1.67 0.11 -16.19
CA ILE A 87 0.20 0.04 -16.22
C ILE A 87 -0.45 1.40 -16.45
N PRO A 88 0.01 2.52 -15.83
CA PRO A 88 -0.55 3.84 -16.12
C PRO A 88 -0.46 4.25 -17.59
N GLN A 89 0.46 3.69 -18.35
CA GLN A 89 0.68 4.02 -19.76
C GLN A 89 -0.17 3.16 -20.73
N LEU A 90 -0.87 2.15 -20.21
CA LEU A 90 -1.66 1.24 -21.03
C LEU A 90 -3.10 1.74 -21.25
N PRO A 91 -3.71 1.44 -22.40
CA PRO A 91 -5.13 1.68 -22.60
C PRO A 91 -5.99 0.76 -21.73
N PRO A 92 -7.24 1.15 -21.41
CA PRO A 92 -8.13 0.43 -20.48
C PRO A 92 -8.31 -1.07 -20.78
N ASN A 93 -8.43 -1.43 -22.06
CA ASN A 93 -8.59 -2.82 -22.50
C ASN A 93 -7.36 -3.69 -22.24
N LYS A 94 -6.17 -3.11 -22.22
CA LYS A 94 -4.93 -3.80 -21.85
C LYS A 94 -4.79 -3.89 -20.32
N ILE A 95 -5.15 -2.83 -19.58
CA ILE A 95 -5.12 -2.85 -18.11
C ILE A 95 -6.01 -3.98 -17.57
N ARG A 96 -7.21 -4.17 -18.14
CA ARG A 96 -8.12 -5.26 -17.71
C ARG A 96 -7.49 -6.64 -17.78
N LYS A 97 -6.57 -6.89 -18.70
CA LYS A 97 -5.88 -8.18 -18.86
C LYS A 97 -4.91 -8.49 -17.71
N PHE A 98 -4.48 -7.48 -16.97
CA PHE A 98 -3.66 -7.67 -15.77
C PHE A 98 -4.46 -8.17 -14.57
N PHE A 99 -5.79 -8.11 -14.61
CA PHE A 99 -6.63 -8.59 -13.52
C PHE A 99 -7.25 -9.95 -13.84
N ALA A 100 -7.12 -10.88 -12.91
CA ALA A 100 -7.76 -12.19 -12.98
C ALA A 100 -9.20 -12.12 -12.48
N TYR A 101 -9.38 -11.54 -11.28
CA TYR A 101 -10.69 -11.33 -10.66
C TYR A 101 -10.62 -10.26 -9.56
N PHE A 102 -11.80 -9.81 -9.14
CA PHE A 102 -11.99 -8.90 -8.02
C PHE A 102 -13.10 -9.45 -7.12
N LYS A 103 -12.76 -9.67 -5.84
CA LYS A 103 -13.69 -10.22 -4.84
C LYS A 103 -14.16 -9.10 -3.92
N GLY A 104 -15.47 -9.07 -3.60
CA GLY A 104 -16.04 -8.15 -2.62
C GLY A 104 -16.57 -6.85 -3.22
N GLU A 105 -16.83 -6.80 -4.53
CA GLU A 105 -17.44 -5.62 -5.15
C GLU A 105 -18.83 -5.31 -4.57
N ASP A 106 -19.56 -6.33 -4.16
CA ASP A 106 -20.85 -6.21 -3.47
C ASP A 106 -20.73 -5.50 -2.12
N ILE A 107 -19.64 -5.73 -1.39
CA ILE A 107 -19.32 -5.04 -0.13
C ILE A 107 -19.15 -3.53 -0.40
N LEU A 108 -18.41 -3.18 -1.46
CA LEU A 108 -18.24 -1.80 -1.86
C LEU A 108 -19.56 -1.14 -2.23
N LYS A 109 -20.38 -1.80 -3.05
CA LYS A 109 -21.69 -1.28 -3.48
C LYS A 109 -22.59 -1.00 -2.28
N LYS A 110 -22.73 -1.97 -1.36
CA LYS A 110 -23.51 -1.80 -0.13
C LYS A 110 -22.99 -0.66 0.76
N ALA A 111 -21.68 -0.48 0.83
CA ALA A 111 -21.09 0.61 1.60
C ALA A 111 -21.41 1.98 0.99
N LEU A 112 -21.31 2.11 -0.34
CA LEU A 112 -21.62 3.36 -1.06
C LEU A 112 -23.10 3.72 -1.04
N GLU A 113 -24.02 2.75 -0.94
CA GLU A 113 -25.46 2.98 -0.76
C GLU A 113 -25.77 3.78 0.51
N LYS A 114 -24.93 3.66 1.54
CA LYS A 114 -25.07 4.43 2.80
C LYS A 114 -24.73 5.91 2.65
N ARG A 115 -24.16 6.34 1.54
CA ARG A 115 -23.79 7.73 1.21
C ARG A 115 -22.90 8.42 2.25
N LYS A 116 -21.99 7.66 2.89
CA LYS A 116 -21.01 8.15 3.85
C LYS A 116 -19.57 8.12 3.31
N GLY A 117 -19.40 7.66 2.07
CA GLY A 117 -18.11 7.37 1.48
C GLY A 117 -17.45 6.09 2.03
N VAL A 118 -16.31 5.76 1.49
CA VAL A 118 -15.56 4.55 1.84
C VAL A 118 -14.09 4.90 2.03
N ILE A 119 -13.47 4.34 3.06
CA ILE A 119 -12.02 4.33 3.23
C ILE A 119 -11.52 2.93 2.91
N PHE A 120 -10.75 2.79 1.83
CA PHE A 120 -9.97 1.60 1.58
C PHE A 120 -8.70 1.64 2.40
N LEU A 121 -8.59 0.70 3.33
CA LEU A 121 -7.44 0.55 4.19
C LEU A 121 -6.59 -0.62 3.72
N THR A 122 -5.33 -0.34 3.39
CA THR A 122 -4.39 -1.36 2.93
C THR A 122 -3.05 -1.26 3.68
N ALA A 123 -2.21 -2.27 3.53
CA ALA A 123 -0.83 -2.28 3.99
C ALA A 123 0.14 -2.20 2.79
N HIS A 124 1.44 -2.01 3.05
CA HIS A 124 2.49 -2.10 2.02
C HIS A 124 2.72 -3.55 1.58
N VAL A 125 1.63 -4.27 1.26
CA VAL A 125 1.62 -5.65 0.82
C VAL A 125 0.93 -5.76 -0.54
N GLY A 126 1.49 -6.56 -1.46
CA GLY A 126 0.98 -6.67 -2.83
C GLY A 126 1.22 -5.40 -3.67
N ASN A 127 0.31 -5.11 -4.59
CA ASN A 127 0.39 -3.94 -5.47
C ASN A 127 -0.84 -3.05 -5.33
N TRP A 128 -0.85 -2.18 -4.33
CA TRP A 128 -1.94 -1.24 -4.05
C TRP A 128 -2.12 -0.18 -5.15
N GLU A 129 -1.05 0.18 -5.88
CA GLU A 129 -1.13 1.19 -6.95
C GLU A 129 -1.96 0.70 -8.15
N ILE A 130 -1.84 -0.57 -8.52
CA ILE A 130 -2.66 -1.14 -9.59
C ILE A 130 -4.13 -1.25 -9.17
N GLY A 131 -4.41 -1.40 -7.87
CA GLY A 131 -5.76 -1.38 -7.32
C GLY A 131 -6.51 -0.08 -7.66
N GLY A 132 -5.81 1.04 -7.56
CA GLY A 132 -6.34 2.34 -7.97
C GLY A 132 -6.74 2.39 -9.45
N SER A 133 -5.88 1.86 -10.33
CA SER A 133 -6.18 1.75 -11.77
C SER A 133 -7.40 0.88 -12.04
N MET A 134 -7.58 -0.22 -11.30
CA MET A 134 -8.74 -1.10 -11.44
C MET A 134 -10.05 -0.39 -11.07
N LEU A 135 -10.08 0.30 -9.92
CA LEU A 135 -11.28 1.03 -9.47
C LEU A 135 -11.70 2.10 -10.47
N ARG A 136 -10.73 2.79 -11.07
CA ARG A 136 -11.02 3.76 -12.13
C ARG A 136 -11.60 3.12 -13.38
N LEU A 137 -11.14 1.92 -13.77
CA LEU A 137 -11.75 1.15 -14.87
C LEU A 137 -13.19 0.73 -14.59
N LEU A 138 -13.58 0.60 -13.31
CA LEU A 138 -14.93 0.32 -12.86
C LEU A 138 -15.73 1.60 -12.61
N ASN A 139 -15.20 2.78 -12.99
CA ASN A 139 -15.81 4.10 -12.84
C ASN A 139 -16.10 4.53 -11.39
N TYR A 140 -15.36 3.98 -10.41
CA TYR A 140 -15.46 4.44 -9.04
C TYR A 140 -14.62 5.71 -8.83
N PRO A 141 -15.17 6.76 -8.17
CA PRO A 141 -14.41 7.95 -7.79
C PRO A 141 -13.39 7.57 -6.71
N LEU A 142 -12.10 7.79 -6.98
CA LEU A 142 -11.02 7.41 -6.09
C LEU A 142 -10.08 8.59 -5.81
N ALA A 143 -9.78 8.79 -4.53
CA ALA A 143 -8.63 9.56 -4.09
C ALA A 143 -7.65 8.65 -3.35
N VAL A 144 -6.35 8.90 -3.50
CA VAL A 144 -5.30 8.24 -2.73
C VAL A 144 -4.62 9.25 -1.82
N VAL A 145 -4.40 8.85 -0.58
CA VAL A 145 -3.62 9.65 0.36
C VAL A 145 -2.16 9.25 0.20
N ALA A 146 -1.33 10.21 -0.20
CA ALA A 146 0.08 9.99 -0.46
C ALA A 146 0.94 10.97 0.34
N MET A 147 2.08 10.47 0.81
CA MET A 147 3.12 11.32 1.36
C MET A 147 3.92 11.96 0.24
N ALA A 148 4.39 13.18 0.47
CA ALA A 148 5.39 13.79 -0.39
C ALA A 148 6.68 12.95 -0.38
N HIS A 149 7.16 12.52 -1.54
CA HIS A 149 8.48 11.91 -1.68
C HIS A 149 9.57 12.99 -1.51
N GLY A 150 10.79 12.60 -1.18
CA GLY A 150 11.89 13.54 -0.90
C GLY A 150 12.24 14.54 -2.01
N SER A 151 11.82 14.30 -3.28
CA SER A 151 12.03 15.19 -4.41
C SER A 151 10.68 15.68 -4.96
N THR A 152 10.52 17.00 -5.06
CA THR A 152 9.34 17.65 -5.68
C THR A 152 9.10 17.17 -7.11
N THR A 153 10.17 16.96 -7.88
CA THR A 153 10.09 16.49 -9.27
C THR A 153 9.62 15.04 -9.37
N THR A 154 10.09 14.16 -8.47
CA THR A 154 9.62 12.76 -8.41
C THR A 154 8.15 12.71 -8.03
N ASN A 155 7.74 13.52 -7.04
CA ASN A 155 6.33 13.64 -6.65
C ASN A 155 5.46 14.11 -7.81
N ALA A 156 5.90 15.15 -8.52
CA ALA A 156 5.17 15.68 -9.66
C ALA A 156 4.95 14.61 -10.74
N LEU A 157 5.97 13.82 -11.06
CA LEU A 157 5.87 12.73 -12.04
C LEU A 157 4.90 11.64 -11.58
N VAL A 158 5.04 11.15 -10.36
CA VAL A 158 4.17 10.10 -9.81
C VAL A 158 2.72 10.58 -9.72
N ASN A 159 2.50 11.80 -9.25
CA ASN A 159 1.17 12.38 -9.14
C ASN A 159 0.55 12.66 -10.52
N HIS A 160 1.35 13.05 -11.52
CA HIS A 160 0.92 13.17 -12.91
C HIS A 160 0.42 11.81 -13.45
N MET A 161 1.20 10.73 -13.26
CA MET A 161 0.80 9.38 -13.68
C MET A 161 -0.53 8.92 -13.03
N ARG A 162 -0.79 9.29 -11.78
CA ARG A 162 -2.05 9.01 -11.08
C ARG A 162 -3.20 9.85 -11.64
N LYS A 163 -2.96 11.15 -11.83
CA LYS A 163 -3.96 12.10 -12.38
C LYS A 163 -4.38 11.73 -13.79
N ASP A 164 -3.46 11.30 -14.65
CA ASP A 164 -3.75 10.83 -16.01
C ASP A 164 -4.71 9.63 -16.04
N LYS A 165 -4.76 8.85 -14.95
CA LYS A 165 -5.73 7.77 -14.75
C LYS A 165 -7.00 8.22 -14.03
N GLY A 166 -7.15 9.52 -13.79
CA GLY A 166 -8.30 10.07 -13.08
C GLY A 166 -8.31 9.72 -11.59
N ILE A 167 -7.15 9.41 -11.00
CA ILE A 167 -6.98 9.19 -9.57
C ILE A 167 -6.63 10.53 -8.93
N ASN A 168 -7.45 10.99 -8.00
CA ASN A 168 -7.14 12.18 -7.22
C ASN A 168 -6.05 11.85 -6.19
N VAL A 169 -5.13 12.78 -5.97
CA VAL A 169 -4.07 12.63 -4.97
C VAL A 169 -4.28 13.68 -3.89
N ILE A 170 -4.45 13.22 -2.66
CA ILE A 170 -4.47 14.06 -1.46
C ILE A 170 -3.09 13.94 -0.82
N GLU A 171 -2.29 14.99 -0.95
CA GLU A 171 -0.95 15.01 -0.37
C GLU A 171 -1.03 15.25 1.14
N MET A 172 -0.42 14.34 1.90
CA MET A 172 -0.29 14.51 3.35
C MET A 172 0.83 15.49 3.65
N ASP A 173 0.45 16.63 4.19
CA ASP A 173 1.36 17.60 4.78
C ASP A 173 1.12 17.67 6.30
N HIS A 174 2.20 17.42 7.08
CA HIS A 174 2.11 17.44 8.55
C HIS A 174 1.81 18.79 9.15
N GLN A 175 2.22 19.84 8.45
CA GLN A 175 2.11 21.21 8.93
C GLN A 175 0.77 21.83 8.55
N SER A 176 0.00 21.11 7.69
CA SER A 176 -1.25 21.62 7.17
C SER A 176 -2.45 20.76 7.58
N PRO A 177 -3.49 21.33 8.20
CA PRO A 177 -4.74 20.62 8.47
C PRO A 177 -5.58 20.38 7.21
N PHE A 178 -5.19 20.95 6.07
CA PHE A 178 -5.99 20.92 4.83
C PHE A 178 -6.15 19.49 4.27
N SER A 179 -5.17 18.61 4.43
CA SER A 179 -5.28 17.21 3.99
C SER A 179 -6.45 16.48 4.65
N GLY A 180 -6.63 16.68 5.96
CA GLY A 180 -7.76 16.09 6.70
C GLY A 180 -9.11 16.65 6.24
N ILE A 181 -9.19 17.95 5.97
CA ILE A 181 -10.39 18.61 5.46
C ILE A 181 -10.73 18.08 4.06
N GLU A 182 -9.74 17.90 3.20
CA GLU A 182 -9.92 17.38 1.85
C GLU A 182 -10.41 15.94 1.87
N ILE A 183 -9.85 15.07 2.72
CA ILE A 183 -10.32 13.71 2.93
C ILE A 183 -11.79 13.73 3.36
N MET A 184 -12.15 14.51 4.36
CA MET A 184 -13.52 14.61 4.85
C MET A 184 -14.49 15.11 3.79
N ARG A 185 -14.10 16.10 2.97
CA ARG A 185 -14.89 16.61 1.85
C ARG A 185 -15.13 15.50 0.81
N TYR A 186 -14.08 14.74 0.48
CA TYR A 186 -14.18 13.66 -0.48
C TYR A 186 -15.12 12.54 -0.02
N LEU A 187 -15.04 12.15 1.25
CA LEU A 187 -15.94 11.16 1.86
C LEU A 187 -17.39 11.66 1.92
N ARG A 188 -17.63 12.92 2.28
CA ARG A 188 -19.00 13.52 2.28
C ARG A 188 -19.65 13.51 0.90
N ASN A 189 -18.85 13.56 -0.16
CA ASN A 189 -19.32 13.42 -1.54
C ASN A 189 -19.45 11.95 -1.98
N ASN A 190 -19.52 11.02 -1.02
CA ASN A 190 -19.62 9.59 -1.27
C ASN A 190 -18.45 9.01 -2.08
N GLY A 191 -17.28 9.60 -1.97
CA GLY A 191 -16.07 9.16 -2.64
C GLY A 191 -15.35 8.02 -1.91
N ILE A 192 -14.40 7.40 -2.60
CA ILE A 192 -13.52 6.37 -2.04
C ILE A 192 -12.15 6.98 -1.78
N VAL A 193 -11.64 6.86 -0.56
CA VAL A 193 -10.30 7.31 -0.19
C VAL A 193 -9.44 6.11 0.17
N ALA A 194 -8.35 5.87 -0.56
CA ALA A 194 -7.41 4.80 -0.25
C ALA A 194 -6.26 5.31 0.64
N MET A 195 -5.97 4.57 1.70
CA MET A 195 -4.97 4.90 2.72
C MET A 195 -4.15 3.66 3.09
N LEU A 196 -2.85 3.85 3.27
CA LEU A 196 -1.95 2.86 3.86
C LEU A 196 -1.98 3.00 5.39
N GLY A 197 -2.10 1.88 6.10
CA GLY A 197 -2.31 1.88 7.56
C GLY A 197 -1.35 1.01 8.36
N ASP A 198 -0.26 0.52 7.77
CA ASP A 198 0.70 -0.37 8.45
C ASP A 198 1.98 0.32 8.91
N ARG A 199 2.21 1.59 8.56
CA ARG A 199 3.43 2.33 8.92
C ARG A 199 3.09 3.74 9.35
N ASP A 200 3.52 4.11 10.55
CA ASP A 200 3.52 5.50 10.97
C ASP A 200 4.84 6.17 10.58
N PHE A 201 4.75 7.12 9.69
CA PHE A 201 5.90 7.92 9.25
C PHE A 201 6.08 9.21 10.05
N TYR A 202 5.15 9.49 10.95
CA TYR A 202 4.99 10.80 11.55
C TYR A 202 5.20 10.82 13.07
N GLY A 203 5.31 9.64 13.69
CA GLY A 203 5.47 9.53 15.13
C GLY A 203 4.22 9.95 15.93
N ARG A 204 3.05 9.93 15.31
CA ARG A 204 1.76 10.27 15.91
C ARG A 204 0.82 9.08 16.05
N GLY A 205 1.32 7.89 15.73
CA GLY A 205 0.58 6.65 15.83
C GLY A 205 0.42 6.15 17.26
N ARG A 206 -0.20 4.99 17.40
CA ARG A 206 -0.39 4.30 18.68
C ARG A 206 0.31 2.94 18.66
N PRO A 207 0.86 2.49 19.79
CA PRO A 207 1.47 1.17 19.92
C PRO A 207 0.39 0.07 19.91
N ILE A 208 0.39 -0.78 18.91
CA ILE A 208 -0.55 -1.89 18.73
C ILE A 208 0.24 -3.20 18.72
N THR A 209 -0.37 -4.29 19.23
CA THR A 209 0.21 -5.62 19.10
C THR A 209 0.08 -6.08 17.66
N PHE A 210 1.22 -6.36 17.01
CA PHE A 210 1.32 -6.82 15.64
C PHE A 210 2.34 -7.95 15.56
N PHE A 211 1.92 -9.13 15.14
CA PHE A 211 2.70 -10.38 15.24
C PHE A 211 3.32 -10.60 16.63
N GLY A 212 2.53 -10.35 17.68
CA GLY A 212 2.96 -10.54 19.08
C GLY A 212 3.93 -9.48 19.61
N ARG A 213 4.25 -8.44 18.86
CA ARG A 213 5.14 -7.34 19.28
C ARG A 213 4.44 -5.99 19.21
N LYS A 214 4.86 -5.04 20.02
CA LYS A 214 4.35 -3.67 19.93
C LYS A 214 4.94 -2.97 18.69
N VAL A 215 4.07 -2.39 17.85
CA VAL A 215 4.42 -1.65 16.65
C VAL A 215 3.56 -0.39 16.57
N ILE A 216 4.12 0.72 16.15
CA ILE A 216 3.36 1.98 16.01
C ILE A 216 2.54 1.97 14.73
N PHE A 217 1.22 2.02 14.87
CA PHE A 217 0.25 2.12 13.77
C PHE A 217 -0.29 3.54 13.62
N PRO A 218 -0.48 4.03 12.39
CA PRO A 218 -1.07 5.34 12.13
C PRO A 218 -2.55 5.35 12.51
N VAL A 219 -2.96 6.36 13.27
CA VAL A 219 -4.37 6.51 13.73
C VAL A 219 -5.29 7.14 12.68
N GLY A 220 -4.70 7.80 11.66
CA GLY A 220 -5.43 8.62 10.69
C GLY A 220 -6.62 7.92 10.03
N PRO A 221 -6.45 6.73 9.42
CA PRO A 221 -7.54 6.03 8.74
C PRO A 221 -8.73 5.73 9.68
N VAL A 222 -8.45 5.27 10.89
CA VAL A 222 -9.47 4.93 11.89
C VAL A 222 -10.21 6.19 12.35
N ILE A 223 -9.48 7.25 12.68
CA ILE A 223 -10.08 8.54 13.10
C ILE A 223 -10.96 9.12 12.00
N MET A 224 -10.48 9.10 10.74
CA MET A 224 -11.27 9.59 9.60
C MET A 224 -12.56 8.79 9.40
N ALA A 225 -12.50 7.46 9.51
CA ALA A 225 -13.66 6.60 9.43
C ALA A 225 -14.67 6.88 10.56
N MET A 226 -14.20 6.95 11.81
CA MET A 226 -15.05 7.25 12.97
C MET A 226 -15.74 8.62 12.85
N LYS A 227 -15.00 9.67 12.43
CA LYS A 227 -15.54 11.02 12.31
C LYS A 227 -16.47 11.23 11.11
N SER A 228 -16.23 10.54 10.00
CA SER A 228 -17.05 10.67 8.78
C SER A 228 -18.25 9.73 8.76
N GLY A 229 -18.20 8.63 9.50
CA GLY A 229 -19.12 7.49 9.37
C GLY A 229 -18.90 6.66 8.09
N ALA A 230 -17.79 6.89 7.38
CA ALA A 230 -17.40 6.12 6.21
C ALA A 230 -17.08 4.68 6.58
N ALA A 231 -17.42 3.74 5.69
CA ALA A 231 -17.05 2.34 5.86
C ALA A 231 -15.53 2.18 5.74
N LEU A 232 -14.90 1.58 6.75
CA LEU A 232 -13.47 1.25 6.73
C LEU A 232 -13.31 -0.17 6.19
N ILE A 233 -12.97 -0.30 4.91
CA ILE A 233 -12.91 -1.57 4.19
C ILE A 233 -11.45 -1.96 3.95
N PRO A 234 -10.96 -3.06 4.56
CA PRO A 234 -9.65 -3.59 4.23
C PRO A 234 -9.60 -4.06 2.77
N SER A 235 -8.59 -3.61 2.03
CA SER A 235 -8.47 -3.85 0.60
C SER A 235 -7.05 -4.26 0.23
N PHE A 236 -6.92 -5.29 -0.60
CA PHE A 236 -5.60 -5.80 -1.01
C PHE A 236 -5.60 -6.18 -2.47
N VAL A 237 -4.43 -6.05 -3.11
CA VAL A 237 -4.22 -6.51 -4.47
C VAL A 237 -2.93 -7.32 -4.53
N PHE A 238 -3.04 -8.58 -4.89
CA PHE A 238 -1.92 -9.51 -4.93
C PHE A 238 -1.61 -9.99 -6.34
N ARG A 239 -0.33 -10.16 -6.61
CA ARG A 239 0.16 -10.75 -7.84
C ARG A 239 0.11 -12.27 -7.79
N GLN A 240 -0.41 -12.89 -8.83
CA GLN A 240 -0.43 -14.34 -9.01
C GLN A 240 0.85 -14.83 -9.70
N PRO A 241 1.14 -16.16 -9.66
CA PRO A 241 2.30 -16.73 -10.34
C PRO A 241 2.30 -16.53 -11.87
N ASP A 242 1.12 -16.41 -12.49
CA ASP A 242 0.96 -16.12 -13.92
C ASP A 242 1.17 -14.65 -14.28
N GLY A 243 1.45 -13.80 -13.29
CA GLY A 243 1.71 -12.37 -13.46
C GLY A 243 0.48 -11.49 -13.40
N ARG A 244 -0.74 -12.05 -13.38
CA ARG A 244 -1.97 -11.28 -13.20
C ARG A 244 -2.19 -10.93 -11.73
N TYR A 245 -3.08 -9.99 -11.52
CA TYR A 245 -3.46 -9.55 -10.19
C TYR A 245 -4.88 -10.00 -9.83
N PHE A 246 -5.12 -10.18 -8.55
CA PHE A 246 -6.48 -10.26 -8.02
C PHE A 246 -6.65 -9.26 -6.88
N GLY A 247 -7.83 -8.66 -6.83
CA GLY A 247 -8.22 -7.74 -5.77
C GLY A 247 -9.15 -8.43 -4.77
N VAL A 248 -9.03 -8.06 -3.51
CA VAL A 248 -9.89 -8.52 -2.43
C VAL A 248 -10.32 -7.34 -1.58
N LEU A 249 -11.63 -7.20 -1.36
CA LEU A 249 -12.21 -6.40 -0.29
C LEU A 249 -12.71 -7.34 0.80
N GLU A 250 -12.33 -7.06 2.03
CA GLU A 250 -12.90 -7.71 3.22
C GLU A 250 -14.16 -6.96 3.66
N GLU A 251 -14.95 -7.57 4.54
CA GLU A 251 -16.05 -6.86 5.19
C GLU A 251 -15.56 -5.59 5.90
N ALA A 252 -16.38 -4.56 5.93
CA ALA A 252 -16.06 -3.34 6.61
C ALA A 252 -15.78 -3.61 8.10
N ILE A 253 -14.69 -3.03 8.62
CA ILE A 253 -14.36 -3.16 10.04
C ILE A 253 -15.49 -2.52 10.86
N PRO A 254 -16.16 -3.27 11.74
CA PRO A 254 -17.15 -2.70 12.63
C PRO A 254 -16.44 -1.80 13.63
N LEU A 255 -16.57 -0.48 13.42
CA LEU A 255 -15.96 0.51 14.29
C LEU A 255 -16.75 0.61 15.58
N SER A 256 -16.06 0.55 16.72
CA SER A 256 -16.66 0.76 18.04
C SER A 256 -16.72 2.26 18.29
N PRO A 257 -17.92 2.87 18.36
CA PRO A 257 -18.04 4.32 18.60
C PRO A 257 -18.16 4.66 20.09
N GLU A 258 -18.33 3.65 20.96
CA GLU A 258 -18.69 3.84 22.37
C GLU A 258 -17.48 3.85 23.28
N GLY A 259 -17.48 4.76 24.27
CA GLY A 259 -16.47 4.89 25.31
C GLY A 259 -15.49 6.06 25.11
N ASN A 260 -14.34 5.96 25.76
CA ASN A 260 -13.25 6.90 25.56
C ASN A 260 -12.72 6.78 24.11
N MET A 261 -12.55 7.92 23.45
CA MET A 261 -12.06 7.99 22.07
C MET A 261 -10.72 7.25 21.89
N ASP A 262 -9.83 7.31 22.88
CA ASP A 262 -8.52 6.67 22.82
C ASP A 262 -8.65 5.13 22.82
N ASP A 263 -9.54 4.58 23.67
CA ASP A 263 -9.81 3.14 23.76
C ASP A 263 -10.45 2.61 22.45
N ALA A 264 -11.40 3.38 21.90
CA ALA A 264 -12.04 3.05 20.64
C ALA A 264 -11.02 3.04 19.47
N ILE A 265 -10.09 3.99 19.44
CA ILE A 265 -9.01 4.01 18.42
C ILE A 265 -8.13 2.76 18.59
N GLU A 266 -7.69 2.43 19.79
CA GLU A 266 -6.81 1.27 20.03
C GLU A 266 -7.49 -0.05 19.65
N GLU A 267 -8.76 -0.24 20.01
CA GLU A 267 -9.54 -1.41 19.63
C GLU A 267 -9.65 -1.57 18.10
N ASN A 268 -9.99 -0.47 17.40
CA ASN A 268 -10.16 -0.50 15.96
C ASN A 268 -8.83 -0.68 15.21
N LEU A 269 -7.73 -0.13 15.73
CA LEU A 269 -6.39 -0.43 15.23
C LEU A 269 -6.01 -1.89 15.46
N GLY A 270 -6.38 -2.48 16.59
CA GLY A 270 -6.20 -3.90 16.86
C GLY A 270 -6.94 -4.80 15.87
N LYS A 271 -8.19 -4.44 15.50
CA LYS A 271 -8.93 -5.12 14.43
C LYS A 271 -8.21 -5.04 13.09
N THR A 272 -7.70 -3.85 12.75
CA THR A 272 -6.91 -3.60 11.54
C THR A 272 -5.65 -4.47 11.51
N ALA A 273 -4.88 -4.47 12.60
CA ALA A 273 -3.63 -5.24 12.72
C ALA A 273 -3.86 -6.73 12.46
N ARG A 274 -4.90 -7.33 13.06
CA ARG A 274 -5.25 -8.76 12.84
C ARG A 274 -5.55 -9.08 11.38
N ILE A 275 -6.22 -8.17 10.66
CA ILE A 275 -6.50 -8.36 9.23
C ILE A 275 -5.21 -8.28 8.42
N PHE A 276 -4.33 -7.33 8.73
CA PHE A 276 -3.03 -7.21 8.07
C PHE A 276 -2.16 -8.44 8.33
N GLU A 277 -2.12 -8.94 9.57
CA GLU A 277 -1.43 -10.19 9.92
C GLU A 277 -1.88 -11.38 9.06
N LYS A 278 -3.21 -11.55 8.91
CA LYS A 278 -3.82 -12.59 8.08
C LYS A 278 -3.26 -12.58 6.65
N TYR A 279 -3.24 -11.39 6.02
CA TYR A 279 -2.82 -11.25 4.63
C TYR A 279 -1.31 -11.30 4.44
N ILE A 280 -0.54 -10.75 5.36
CA ILE A 280 0.92 -10.82 5.33
C ILE A 280 1.39 -12.27 5.53
N ARG A 281 0.81 -13.03 6.47
CA ARG A 281 1.11 -14.46 6.63
C ARG A 281 0.76 -15.29 5.40
N ARG A 282 -0.32 -14.94 4.71
CA ARG A 282 -0.75 -15.66 3.50
C ARG A 282 0.09 -15.35 2.27
N TYR A 283 0.61 -14.10 2.16
CA TYR A 283 1.41 -13.61 1.03
C TYR A 283 2.69 -12.92 1.50
N PRO A 284 3.54 -13.59 2.27
CA PRO A 284 4.69 -12.98 2.94
C PRO A 284 5.73 -12.45 1.94
N ASP A 285 5.86 -13.09 0.80
CA ASP A 285 6.76 -12.70 -0.28
C ASP A 285 6.27 -11.49 -1.10
N GLN A 286 5.14 -10.90 -0.72
CA GLN A 286 4.63 -9.65 -1.29
C GLN A 286 4.59 -8.49 -0.28
N TRP A 287 5.15 -8.68 0.92
CA TRP A 287 5.27 -7.64 1.93
C TRP A 287 6.68 -7.04 1.94
N TYR A 288 6.89 -5.97 1.14
CA TYR A 288 8.18 -5.29 1.07
C TYR A 288 8.30 -4.23 2.16
N CYS A 289 8.91 -4.61 3.29
CA CYS A 289 9.16 -3.74 4.44
C CYS A 289 10.61 -3.89 4.91
N PRO A 290 11.58 -3.17 4.28
CA PRO A 290 13.00 -3.33 4.59
C PRO A 290 13.41 -2.70 5.93
N ASP A 291 12.67 -1.70 6.42
CA ASP A 291 12.92 -1.14 7.77
C ASP A 291 12.22 -2.00 8.82
N PRO A 292 12.91 -2.44 9.88
CA PRO A 292 12.27 -3.17 10.97
C PRO A 292 11.11 -2.39 11.59
N VAL A 293 9.92 -2.98 11.62
CA VAL A 293 8.71 -2.29 12.12
C VAL A 293 8.78 -2.01 13.62
N THR A 294 9.60 -2.76 14.37
CA THR A 294 9.80 -2.61 15.81
C THR A 294 10.79 -1.51 16.18
N GLU A 295 11.72 -1.13 15.31
CA GLU A 295 12.74 -0.08 15.61
C GLU A 295 12.14 1.31 15.80
N ARG A 296 10.90 1.55 15.35
CA ARG A 296 10.23 2.85 15.47
C ARG A 296 9.74 3.15 16.89
N MET A 297 9.77 2.14 17.78
CA MET A 297 9.45 2.31 19.21
C MET A 297 10.58 2.93 20.03
N ALA A 298 11.82 2.92 19.50
CA ALA A 298 13.02 3.30 20.26
C ALA A 298 13.42 4.79 20.10
N LYS A 299 12.54 5.63 19.54
CA LYS A 299 12.82 7.07 19.41
C LYS A 299 11.80 7.88 20.20
#